data_528047dcaff046c77d1817d62c0d632b
#
_entry.id   528047dcaff046c77d1817d62c0d632b
#
_cell.length_a   1.000
_cell.length_b   1.000
_cell.length_c   1.000
_cell.angle_alpha   90.00
_cell.angle_beta   90.00
_cell.angle_gamma   90.00
#
_symmetry.space_group_name_H-M   'P 1'
#
loop_
_entity.id
_entity.type
_entity.pdbx_description
1 polymer ?
#
loop_
_entity_poly.entity_id
_entity_poly.type
_entity_poly.pdbx_seq_one_letter_code
_entity_poly.pdbx_strand_id
1 'polypeptide(L)'
;MNLNELGAYKHKVASIFADDPDIIDVLLGPVNEDADTDEMLLGNDPDSCGHIFEYEYVDDTNETTDTYLCMETVVAKAPTTTAYRVYLYIFAYCHKKIMQSYKREGTVGTRVDILAADVDKLLNGSKDFGIGKLNLVSNDVYKPNNKYYGRCICYEAVDFNRRNSK
;
A
#
# COMPACT_ATOMS: atom_id res chain seq x y z
N MET A 1 21.88 -1.01 -5.83
CA MET A 1 20.52 -0.46 -5.97
C MET A 1 20.60 0.88 -6.67
N ASN A 2 19.74 1.11 -7.62
CA ASN A 2 19.59 2.38 -8.31
C ASN A 2 18.32 3.06 -7.77
N LEU A 3 18.37 4.34 -7.41
CA LEU A 3 17.20 5.07 -6.91
C LEU A 3 16.03 5.09 -7.91
N ASN A 4 16.31 4.99 -9.19
CA ASN A 4 15.27 4.86 -10.23
C ASN A 4 14.44 3.57 -10.12
N GLU A 5 14.95 2.54 -9.46
CA GLU A 5 14.23 1.28 -9.23
C GLU A 5 13.14 1.41 -8.16
N LEU A 6 13.26 2.40 -7.25
CA LEU A 6 12.29 2.58 -6.16
C LEU A 6 10.89 2.91 -6.68
N GLY A 7 10.80 3.75 -7.73
CA GLY A 7 9.53 4.03 -8.40
C GLY A 7 8.93 2.79 -9.05
N ALA A 8 9.77 1.98 -9.71
CA ALA A 8 9.33 0.72 -10.33
C ALA A 8 8.80 -0.28 -9.28
N TYR A 9 9.40 -0.34 -8.11
CA TYR A 9 8.91 -1.19 -7.01
C TYR A 9 7.54 -0.73 -6.50
N LYS A 10 7.36 0.57 -6.27
CA LYS A 10 6.05 1.11 -5.86
C LYS A 10 4.99 0.83 -6.92
N HIS A 11 5.29 1.08 -8.19
CA HIS A 11 4.37 0.82 -9.28
C HIS A 11 3.96 -0.65 -9.36
N LYS A 12 4.91 -1.57 -9.16
CA LYS A 12 4.62 -3.01 -9.14
C LYS A 12 3.72 -3.40 -7.97
N VAL A 13 3.94 -2.82 -6.78
CA VAL A 13 3.08 -3.02 -5.61
C VAL A 13 1.67 -2.49 -5.88
N ALA A 14 1.55 -1.27 -6.45
CA ALA A 14 0.27 -0.68 -6.81
C ALA A 14 -0.51 -1.56 -7.80
N SER A 15 0.16 -2.10 -8.83
CA SER A 15 -0.46 -3.01 -9.81
C SER A 15 -0.96 -4.29 -9.15
N ILE A 16 -0.19 -4.90 -8.24
CA ILE A 16 -0.62 -6.11 -7.53
C ILE A 16 -1.85 -5.84 -6.66
N PHE A 17 -1.92 -4.68 -6.00
CA PHE A 17 -3.10 -4.31 -5.24
C PHE A 17 -4.32 -4.05 -6.13
N ALA A 18 -4.12 -3.44 -7.30
CA ALA A 18 -5.20 -3.17 -8.25
C ALA A 18 -5.78 -4.45 -8.89
N ASP A 19 -4.98 -5.52 -8.96
CA ASP A 19 -5.39 -6.82 -9.49
C ASP A 19 -6.03 -7.76 -8.44
N ASP A 20 -5.91 -7.45 -7.16
CA ASP A 20 -6.39 -8.33 -6.09
C ASP A 20 -7.87 -8.09 -5.76
N PRO A 21 -8.76 -9.09 -5.92
CA PRO A 21 -10.19 -8.91 -5.72
C PRO A 21 -10.58 -8.57 -4.28
N ASP A 22 -9.84 -9.03 -3.29
CA ASP A 22 -10.10 -8.75 -1.88
C ASP A 22 -9.78 -7.27 -1.58
N ILE A 23 -8.68 -6.74 -2.13
CA ILE A 23 -8.30 -5.33 -2.05
C ILE A 23 -9.32 -4.44 -2.77
N ILE A 24 -9.72 -4.82 -4.00
CA ILE A 24 -10.71 -4.08 -4.80
C ILE A 24 -12.02 -3.93 -4.02
N ASP A 25 -12.51 -5.03 -3.44
CA ASP A 25 -13.77 -5.04 -2.68
C ASP A 25 -13.72 -4.12 -1.45
N VAL A 26 -12.61 -4.10 -0.71
CA VAL A 26 -12.44 -3.19 0.45
C VAL A 26 -12.37 -1.72 0.02
N LEU A 27 -11.69 -1.42 -1.09
CA LEU A 27 -11.48 -0.06 -1.56
C LEU A 27 -12.74 0.53 -2.21
N LEU A 28 -13.34 -0.20 -3.13
CA LEU A 28 -14.43 0.28 -3.98
C LEU A 28 -15.81 -0.22 -3.53
N GLY A 29 -15.87 -1.37 -2.82
CA GLY A 29 -17.12 -2.09 -2.60
C GLY A 29 -17.60 -2.78 -3.89
N PRO A 30 -18.90 -3.11 -3.98
CA PRO A 30 -19.46 -3.75 -5.16
C PRO A 30 -19.31 -2.87 -6.40
N VAL A 31 -18.62 -3.36 -7.42
CA VAL A 31 -18.46 -2.70 -8.73
C VAL A 31 -19.24 -3.45 -9.81
N ASN A 32 -19.69 -2.72 -10.83
CA ASN A 32 -20.33 -3.32 -11.98
C ASN A 32 -19.31 -4.11 -12.82
N GLU A 33 -19.74 -5.19 -13.47
CA GLU A 33 -18.87 -6.04 -14.30
C GLU A 33 -18.18 -5.27 -15.45
N ASP A 34 -18.80 -4.19 -15.94
CA ASP A 34 -18.25 -3.34 -17.01
C ASP A 34 -17.40 -2.16 -16.49
N ALA A 35 -17.18 -2.04 -15.17
CA ALA A 35 -16.43 -0.93 -14.60
C ALA A 35 -14.93 -1.10 -14.86
N ASP A 36 -14.26 -0.02 -15.27
CA ASP A 36 -12.80 0.05 -15.33
C ASP A 36 -12.24 0.23 -13.92
N THR A 37 -11.97 -0.90 -13.26
CA THR A 37 -11.46 -0.92 -11.88
C THR A 37 -10.06 -0.34 -11.78
N ASP A 38 -9.22 -0.49 -12.81
CA ASP A 38 -7.88 0.07 -12.84
C ASP A 38 -7.93 1.60 -12.83
N GLU A 39 -8.81 2.19 -13.65
CA GLU A 39 -8.99 3.65 -13.65
C GLU A 39 -9.54 4.15 -12.30
N MET A 40 -10.51 3.45 -11.72
CA MET A 40 -11.08 3.81 -10.42
C MET A 40 -10.05 3.71 -9.28
N LEU A 41 -9.13 2.75 -9.35
CA LEU A 41 -8.14 2.52 -8.30
C LEU A 41 -6.90 3.39 -8.47
N LEU A 42 -6.36 3.47 -9.68
CA LEU A 42 -5.07 4.13 -9.94
C LEU A 42 -5.22 5.61 -10.31
N GLY A 43 -6.42 6.03 -10.77
CA GLY A 43 -6.72 7.43 -11.05
C GLY A 43 -5.79 8.03 -12.11
N ASN A 44 -5.66 7.38 -13.26
CA ASN A 44 -4.76 7.84 -14.34
C ASN A 44 -5.26 9.10 -15.06
N ASP A 45 -6.57 9.38 -14.99
CA ASP A 45 -7.16 10.61 -15.48
C ASP A 45 -6.97 11.74 -14.44
N PRO A 46 -6.51 12.95 -14.84
CA PRO A 46 -6.37 14.08 -13.93
C PRO A 46 -7.64 14.48 -13.19
N ASP A 47 -8.81 14.17 -13.76
CA ASP A 47 -10.12 14.46 -13.17
C ASP A 47 -10.65 13.30 -12.29
N SER A 48 -9.99 12.15 -12.27
CA SER A 48 -10.35 11.01 -11.42
C SER A 48 -9.52 11.01 -10.13
N CYS A 49 -10.19 10.73 -9.02
CA CYS A 49 -9.52 10.53 -7.74
C CYS A 49 -9.37 9.02 -7.51
N GLY A 50 -8.15 8.50 -7.61
CA GLY A 50 -7.83 7.10 -7.33
C GLY A 50 -7.95 6.74 -5.84
N HIS A 51 -7.75 5.47 -5.55
CA HIS A 51 -7.72 4.93 -4.18
C HIS A 51 -6.35 4.34 -3.81
N ILE A 52 -5.47 4.12 -4.80
CA ILE A 52 -4.12 3.61 -4.62
C ILE A 52 -3.13 4.67 -5.10
N PHE A 53 -2.23 5.09 -4.22
CA PHE A 53 -1.25 6.14 -4.51
C PHE A 53 0.17 5.66 -4.22
N GLU A 54 1.09 5.93 -5.15
CA GLU A 54 2.53 5.63 -5.00
C GLU A 54 3.28 6.67 -4.13
N TYR A 55 2.53 7.44 -3.36
CA TYR A 55 3.01 8.43 -2.38
C TYR A 55 1.99 8.58 -1.26
N GLU A 56 2.38 9.18 -0.15
CA GLU A 56 1.46 9.48 0.95
C GLU A 56 0.49 10.58 0.52
N TYR A 57 -0.73 10.16 0.16
CA TYR A 57 -1.82 11.07 -0.20
C TYR A 57 -2.59 11.47 1.06
N VAL A 58 -2.44 12.72 1.48
CA VAL A 58 -3.23 13.32 2.56
C VAL A 58 -3.73 14.65 2.05
N ASP A 59 -5.02 14.74 1.80
CA ASP A 59 -5.66 15.99 1.48
C ASP A 59 -6.47 16.47 2.70
N ASP A 60 -5.99 17.53 3.34
CA ASP A 60 -6.67 18.13 4.51
C ASP A 60 -8.05 18.69 4.12
N THR A 61 -8.26 18.98 2.85
CA THR A 61 -9.53 19.50 2.31
C THR A 61 -10.46 18.40 1.82
N ASN A 62 -9.97 17.16 1.69
CA ASN A 62 -10.78 16.05 1.21
C ASN A 62 -11.81 15.64 2.28
N GLU A 63 -13.08 15.71 1.90
CA GLU A 63 -14.22 15.31 2.74
C GLU A 63 -14.86 14.00 2.26
N THR A 64 -14.29 13.35 1.24
CA THR A 64 -14.83 12.11 0.68
C THR A 64 -14.76 10.97 1.71
N THR A 65 -15.82 10.16 1.75
CA THR A 65 -15.93 9.04 2.67
C THR A 65 -15.35 7.76 2.04
N ASP A 66 -14.08 7.82 1.63
CA ASP A 66 -13.41 6.77 0.88
C ASP A 66 -12.35 6.03 1.71
N THR A 67 -11.85 4.96 1.12
CA THR A 67 -10.75 4.13 1.63
C THR A 67 -9.56 4.26 0.68
N TYR A 68 -8.36 4.35 1.23
CA TYR A 68 -7.13 4.59 0.48
C TYR A 68 -6.02 3.64 0.87
N LEU A 69 -5.20 3.27 -0.12
CA LEU A 69 -3.89 2.64 0.03
C LEU A 69 -2.83 3.56 -0.55
N CYS A 70 -1.90 3.98 0.29
CA CYS A 70 -0.77 4.78 -0.14
C CYS A 70 0.52 4.05 0.18
N MET A 71 1.61 4.37 -0.50
CA MET A 71 2.89 3.73 -0.25
C MET A 71 4.08 4.67 -0.39
N GLU A 72 5.10 4.41 0.41
CA GLU A 72 6.39 5.07 0.35
C GLU A 72 7.53 4.08 0.50
N THR A 73 8.66 4.38 -0.14
CA THR A 73 9.89 3.61 0.01
C THR A 73 10.97 4.45 0.65
N VAL A 74 11.64 3.87 1.66
CA VAL A 74 12.77 4.50 2.33
C VAL A 74 13.97 3.58 2.23
N VAL A 75 15.12 4.16 1.85
CA VAL A 75 16.39 3.44 1.82
C VAL A 75 17.21 3.85 3.01
N ALA A 76 17.53 2.90 3.87
CA ALA A 76 18.44 3.11 4.99
C ALA A 76 19.80 2.43 4.74
N LYS A 77 20.87 3.11 5.12
CA LYS A 77 22.19 2.52 5.08
C LYS A 77 22.27 1.40 6.11
N ALA A 78 22.57 0.18 5.63
CA ALA A 78 22.84 -0.93 6.52
C ALA A 78 24.13 -0.67 7.35
N PRO A 79 24.27 -1.30 8.51
CA PRO A 79 25.48 -1.19 9.35
C PRO A 79 26.77 -1.63 8.63
N THR A 80 26.63 -2.45 7.59
CA THR A 80 27.75 -2.90 6.77
C THR A 80 27.77 -2.11 5.45
N THR A 81 28.94 -1.72 4.99
CA THR A 81 29.17 -0.81 3.84
C THR A 81 28.70 -1.37 2.49
N THR A 82 28.19 -2.58 2.43
CA THR A 82 27.87 -3.30 1.18
C THR A 82 26.38 -3.65 1.00
N ALA A 83 25.54 -3.43 2.01
CA ALA A 83 24.11 -3.73 1.92
C ALA A 83 23.27 -2.50 2.27
N TYR A 84 22.18 -2.32 1.54
CA TYR A 84 21.14 -1.33 1.85
C TYR A 84 19.90 -2.07 2.34
N ARG A 85 19.17 -1.45 3.27
CA ARG A 85 17.83 -1.86 3.66
C ARG A 85 16.83 -0.97 2.97
N VAL A 86 15.86 -1.60 2.32
CA VAL A 86 14.72 -0.89 1.75
C VAL A 86 13.54 -1.15 2.64
N TYR A 87 12.91 -0.09 3.09
CA TYR A 87 11.64 -0.14 3.81
C TYR A 87 10.53 0.26 2.86
N LEU A 88 9.50 -0.56 2.80
CA LEU A 88 8.25 -0.25 2.11
C LEU A 88 7.19 0.03 3.17
N TYR A 89 6.68 1.25 3.19
CA TYR A 89 5.59 1.66 4.05
C TYR A 89 4.30 1.62 3.26
N ILE A 90 3.30 0.95 3.80
CA ILE A 90 1.93 0.93 3.26
C ILE A 90 1.02 1.62 4.28
N PHE A 91 0.33 2.66 3.82
CA PHE A 91 -0.65 3.40 4.61
C PHE A 91 -2.05 2.97 4.14
N ALA A 92 -2.73 2.18 4.98
CA ALA A 92 -4.11 1.76 4.75
C ALA A 92 -5.02 2.56 5.66
N TYR A 93 -5.87 3.44 5.11
CA TYR A 93 -6.74 4.29 5.92
C TYR A 93 -8.07 4.56 5.24
N CYS A 94 -9.09 4.87 6.03
CA CYS A 94 -10.38 5.28 5.53
C CYS A 94 -11.02 6.37 6.40
N HIS A 95 -12.04 7.01 5.85
CA HIS A 95 -12.84 7.96 6.60
C HIS A 95 -13.56 7.26 7.78
N LYS A 96 -13.53 7.86 8.96
CA LYS A 96 -14.08 7.26 10.20
C LYS A 96 -15.55 6.87 10.11
N LYS A 97 -16.34 7.57 9.27
CA LYS A 97 -17.77 7.26 9.07
C LYS A 97 -18.04 5.89 8.47
N ILE A 98 -17.10 5.38 7.65
CA ILE A 98 -17.25 4.09 6.96
C ILE A 98 -16.41 2.96 7.58
N MET A 99 -15.68 3.24 8.66
CA MET A 99 -14.79 2.28 9.33
C MET A 99 -15.52 1.00 9.75
N GLN A 100 -16.73 1.12 10.27
CA GLN A 100 -17.53 0.02 10.79
C GLN A 100 -18.53 -0.56 9.77
N SER A 101 -18.70 0.07 8.63
CA SER A 101 -19.74 -0.31 7.65
C SER A 101 -19.34 -1.49 6.76
N TYR A 102 -18.05 -1.79 6.63
CA TYR A 102 -17.58 -2.89 5.81
C TYR A 102 -17.59 -4.21 6.59
N LYS A 103 -18.13 -5.24 5.95
CA LYS A 103 -18.16 -6.61 6.46
C LYS A 103 -17.87 -7.59 5.32
N ARG A 104 -17.02 -8.56 5.60
CA ARG A 104 -16.73 -9.67 4.70
C ARG A 104 -16.83 -10.99 5.49
N GLU A 105 -17.50 -11.99 4.92
CA GLU A 105 -17.64 -13.30 5.55
C GLU A 105 -16.28 -13.90 5.88
N GLY A 106 -16.17 -14.47 7.08
CA GLY A 106 -14.92 -15.07 7.56
C GLY A 106 -13.86 -14.07 8.07
N THR A 107 -14.16 -12.77 8.06
CA THR A 107 -13.26 -11.74 8.60
C THR A 107 -13.83 -11.04 9.83
N VAL A 108 -12.93 -10.59 10.71
CA VAL A 108 -13.27 -9.84 11.93
C VAL A 108 -12.40 -8.60 12.00
N GLY A 109 -12.99 -7.48 12.35
CA GLY A 109 -12.29 -6.22 12.51
C GLY A 109 -12.97 -5.06 11.79
N THR A 110 -12.29 -3.92 11.81
CA THR A 110 -12.71 -2.73 11.06
C THR A 110 -12.30 -2.86 9.59
N ARG A 111 -12.81 -1.98 8.74
CA ARG A 111 -12.44 -1.91 7.31
C ARG A 111 -10.91 -1.89 7.11
N VAL A 112 -10.19 -1.08 7.88
CA VAL A 112 -8.73 -0.99 7.75
C VAL A 112 -7.99 -2.19 8.36
N ASP A 113 -8.55 -2.89 9.34
CA ASP A 113 -7.95 -4.13 9.85
C ASP A 113 -8.02 -5.23 8.80
N ILE A 114 -9.15 -5.33 8.09
CA ILE A 114 -9.33 -6.28 6.97
C ILE A 114 -8.39 -5.93 5.83
N LEU A 115 -8.35 -4.65 5.42
CA LEU A 115 -7.46 -4.17 4.37
C LEU A 115 -5.98 -4.43 4.71
N ALA A 116 -5.56 -4.18 5.96
CA ALA A 116 -4.20 -4.45 6.41
C ALA A 116 -3.86 -5.95 6.37
N ALA A 117 -4.81 -6.83 6.69
CA ALA A 117 -4.64 -8.27 6.60
C ALA A 117 -4.50 -8.74 5.14
N ASP A 118 -5.29 -8.17 4.21
CA ASP A 118 -5.19 -8.47 2.78
C ASP A 118 -3.83 -8.01 2.21
N VAL A 119 -3.38 -6.81 2.58
CA VAL A 119 -2.04 -6.31 2.24
C VAL A 119 -0.95 -7.26 2.74
N ASP A 120 -1.02 -7.67 4.01
CA ASP A 120 -0.01 -8.56 4.60
C ASP A 120 0.03 -9.92 3.92
N LYS A 121 -1.12 -10.46 3.56
CA LYS A 121 -1.23 -11.73 2.80
C LYS A 121 -0.50 -11.69 1.46
N LEU A 122 -0.52 -10.53 0.78
CA LEU A 122 0.14 -10.35 -0.52
C LEU A 122 1.64 -10.06 -0.39
N LEU A 123 2.04 -9.26 0.60
CA LEU A 123 3.39 -8.73 0.68
C LEU A 123 4.33 -9.54 1.57
N ASN A 124 3.84 -10.02 2.72
CA ASN A 124 4.70 -10.65 3.72
C ASN A 124 5.26 -11.98 3.22
N GLY A 125 6.57 -12.07 3.15
CA GLY A 125 7.27 -13.24 2.63
C GLY A 125 7.42 -13.29 1.11
N SER A 126 6.77 -12.40 0.37
CA SER A 126 6.87 -12.33 -1.09
C SER A 126 8.26 -11.89 -1.57
N LYS A 127 8.67 -12.42 -2.74
CA LYS A 127 9.89 -12.04 -3.46
C LYS A 127 9.58 -11.40 -4.82
N ASP A 128 8.31 -11.23 -5.14
CA ASP A 128 7.86 -10.89 -6.49
C ASP A 128 8.10 -9.42 -6.86
N PHE A 129 8.51 -8.61 -5.88
CA PHE A 129 8.68 -7.16 -6.04
C PHE A 129 10.06 -6.72 -6.54
N GLY A 130 11.01 -7.64 -6.71
CA GLY A 130 12.33 -7.33 -7.26
C GLY A 130 13.35 -6.73 -6.27
N ILE A 131 12.94 -6.44 -5.03
CA ILE A 131 13.81 -5.91 -3.96
C ILE A 131 14.26 -6.95 -2.93
N GLY A 132 14.00 -8.23 -3.19
CA GLY A 132 14.24 -9.32 -2.25
C GLY A 132 12.98 -9.72 -1.49
N LYS A 133 13.14 -10.54 -0.47
CA LYS A 133 12.01 -10.99 0.34
C LYS A 133 11.54 -9.87 1.27
N LEU A 134 10.27 -9.53 1.19
CA LEU A 134 9.63 -8.62 2.13
C LEU A 134 9.34 -9.32 3.46
N ASN A 135 9.70 -8.69 4.57
CA ASN A 135 9.39 -9.18 5.90
C ASN A 135 8.68 -8.07 6.67
N LEU A 136 7.58 -8.41 7.32
CA LEU A 136 6.85 -7.48 8.18
C LEU A 136 7.74 -7.01 9.34
N VAL A 137 7.81 -5.70 9.54
CA VAL A 137 8.53 -5.05 10.63
C VAL A 137 7.58 -4.52 11.69
N SER A 138 6.55 -3.78 11.27
CA SER A 138 5.55 -3.20 12.18
C SER A 138 4.21 -2.98 11.50
N ASN A 139 3.17 -2.85 12.32
CA ASN A 139 1.83 -2.45 11.93
C ASN A 139 1.30 -1.47 12.99
N ASP A 140 1.48 -0.19 12.74
CA ASP A 140 1.21 0.87 13.68
C ASP A 140 -0.08 1.62 13.34
N VAL A 141 -0.63 2.33 14.33
CA VAL A 141 -1.77 3.22 14.12
C VAL A 141 -1.34 4.41 13.25
N TYR A 142 -2.14 4.73 12.24
CA TYR A 142 -1.95 5.88 11.36
C TYR A 142 -3.16 6.82 11.39
N LYS A 143 -2.92 8.09 11.65
CA LYS A 143 -3.96 9.13 11.74
C LYS A 143 -3.53 10.33 10.90
N PRO A 144 -3.80 10.32 9.58
CA PRO A 144 -3.38 11.41 8.69
C PRO A 144 -4.02 12.75 9.08
N ASN A 145 -5.28 12.72 9.53
CA ASN A 145 -5.99 13.89 10.06
C ASN A 145 -7.14 13.48 10.98
N ASN A 146 -7.98 14.43 11.39
CA ASN A 146 -9.10 14.18 12.31
C ASN A 146 -10.24 13.33 11.70
N LYS A 147 -10.37 13.29 10.38
CA LYS A 147 -11.46 12.59 9.67
C LYS A 147 -11.12 11.14 9.33
N TYR A 148 -9.82 10.84 9.15
CA TYR A 148 -9.35 9.53 8.73
C TYR A 148 -8.61 8.80 9.85
N TYR A 149 -8.61 7.49 9.74
CA TYR A 149 -7.91 6.58 10.64
C TYR A 149 -7.48 5.33 9.88
N GLY A 150 -6.33 4.77 10.25
CA GLY A 150 -5.83 3.59 9.58
C GLY A 150 -4.61 2.95 10.24
N ARG A 151 -3.86 2.26 9.40
CA ARG A 151 -2.64 1.53 9.73
C ARG A 151 -1.48 1.98 8.85
N CYS A 152 -0.31 2.06 9.44
CA CYS A 152 0.97 2.14 8.75
C CYS A 152 1.67 0.79 8.89
N ILE A 153 1.83 0.07 7.80
CA ILE A 153 2.44 -1.25 7.77
C ILE A 153 3.82 -1.09 7.15
N CYS A 154 4.85 -1.51 7.87
CA CYS A 154 6.24 -1.42 7.41
C CYS A 154 6.76 -2.80 7.06
N TYR A 155 7.28 -2.95 5.85
CA TYR A 155 8.04 -4.12 5.40
C TYR A 155 9.48 -3.76 5.16
N GLU A 156 10.39 -4.68 5.45
CA GLU A 156 11.82 -4.57 5.21
C GLU A 156 12.24 -5.58 4.14
N ALA A 157 13.06 -5.13 3.19
CA ALA A 157 13.82 -5.98 2.31
C ALA A 157 15.32 -5.68 2.43
N VAL A 158 16.12 -6.74 2.54
CA VAL A 158 17.57 -6.61 2.51
C VAL A 158 18.02 -6.80 1.07
N ASP A 159 18.50 -5.72 0.46
CA ASP A 159 19.08 -5.75 -0.89
C ASP A 159 20.56 -6.13 -0.81
N PHE A 160 20.88 -7.32 -1.30
CA PHE A 160 22.25 -7.82 -1.42
C PHE A 160 22.90 -7.46 -2.75
N ASN A 161 22.39 -6.50 -3.50
CA ASN A 161 22.98 -6.12 -4.77
C ASN A 161 24.41 -5.62 -4.54
N ARG A 162 25.35 -6.57 -4.61
CA ARG A 162 26.74 -6.26 -4.90
C ARG A 162 26.79 -5.55 -6.24
N ARG A 163 27.00 -4.26 -6.25
CA ARG A 163 27.63 -3.64 -7.41
C ARG A 163 28.97 -4.32 -7.57
N ASN A 164 29.07 -5.22 -8.54
CA ASN A 164 30.36 -5.53 -9.12
C ASN A 164 30.87 -4.22 -9.73
N SER A 165 31.60 -3.45 -8.94
CA SER A 165 32.42 -2.37 -9.46
C SER A 165 33.46 -3.00 -10.38
N LYS A 166 33.29 -2.83 -11.68
CA LYS A 166 34.39 -2.85 -12.60
C LYS A 166 35.11 -1.51 -12.55
#